data_89c2274183e956771c21d498b9cd6770
#
_entry.id   89c2274183e956771c21d498b9cd6770
#
_cell.length_a   1.000
_cell.length_b   1.000
_cell.length_c   1.000
_cell.angle_alpha   90.00
_cell.angle_beta   90.00
_cell.angle_gamma   90.00
#
_symmetry.space_group_name_H-M   'P 1'
#
loop_
_entity.id
_entity.type
_entity.pdbx_description
1 polymer ?
#
loop_
_entity_poly.entity_id
_entity_poly.type
_entity_poly.pdbx_seq_one_letter_code
_entity_poly.pdbx_strand_id
1 'polypeptide(L)'
;ERRGQGSGDMSLPENQQRLQMGVFPVGAEIVPNPYNKIPGFFIQDHTFMPGFPVMAWPMMEWTLDARYSQLHHKQRRVEHSFLVFKLPESRITPALEELERRWPGIKAFSLPSMGETGHPHIDLGVKGEPEAAALALEFLRGEAIRMGGELNPPQK
;
A
#
# COMPACT_ATOMS: atom_id res chain seq x y z
N GLU A 1 16.93 0.62 -32.76
CA GLU A 1 16.49 2.03 -32.68
C GLU A 1 17.63 2.84 -32.07
N ARG A 2 18.20 3.73 -32.90
CA ARG A 2 19.29 4.62 -32.48
C ARG A 2 18.70 5.68 -31.54
N ARG A 3 19.01 5.59 -30.25
CA ARG A 3 18.85 6.72 -29.34
C ARG A 3 19.69 7.86 -29.90
N GLY A 4 19.04 8.96 -30.28
CA GLY A 4 19.72 10.15 -30.74
C GLY A 4 20.72 10.61 -29.69
N GLN A 5 21.99 10.64 -30.02
CA GLN A 5 23.01 11.35 -29.25
C GLN A 5 22.59 12.82 -29.30
N GLY A 6 22.00 13.30 -28.20
CA GLY A 6 21.76 14.74 -28.06
C GLY A 6 23.10 15.45 -28.20
N SER A 7 23.15 16.48 -29.02
CA SER A 7 24.28 17.39 -29.10
C SER A 7 24.69 17.79 -27.67
N GLY A 8 25.97 17.63 -27.34
CA GLY A 8 26.51 18.06 -26.03
C GLY A 8 26.62 19.59 -25.90
N ASP A 9 26.03 20.32 -26.79
CA ASP A 9 26.01 21.79 -26.80
C ASP A 9 25.06 22.30 -25.70
N MET A 10 25.64 22.80 -24.63
CA MET A 10 24.93 23.33 -23.46
C MET A 10 24.25 24.68 -23.72
N SER A 11 24.46 25.29 -24.86
CA SER A 11 23.78 26.54 -25.26
C SER A 11 22.36 26.29 -25.77
N LEU A 12 22.04 25.05 -26.17
CA LEU A 12 20.72 24.69 -26.67
C LEU A 12 19.64 24.74 -25.57
N PRO A 13 18.47 25.35 -25.85
CA PRO A 13 17.40 25.48 -24.84
C PRO A 13 16.95 24.16 -24.22
N GLU A 14 16.89 23.08 -25.01
CA GLU A 14 16.55 21.75 -24.54
C GLU A 14 17.59 21.19 -23.53
N ASN A 15 18.87 21.50 -23.72
CA ASN A 15 19.91 21.06 -22.80
C ASN A 15 19.93 21.91 -21.53
N GLN A 16 19.60 23.20 -21.61
CA GLN A 16 19.40 24.06 -20.46
C GLN A 16 18.20 23.59 -19.63
N GLN A 17 17.07 23.20 -20.24
CA GLN A 17 15.94 22.62 -19.54
C GLN A 17 16.30 21.30 -18.85
N ARG A 18 17.13 20.46 -19.47
CA ARG A 18 17.62 19.22 -18.84
C ARG A 18 18.47 19.49 -17.60
N LEU A 19 19.27 20.55 -17.60
CA LEU A 19 20.02 20.97 -16.42
C LEU A 19 19.11 21.34 -15.24
N GLN A 20 17.95 21.94 -15.52
CA GLN A 20 16.98 22.27 -14.47
C GLN A 20 16.47 21.04 -13.71
N MET A 21 16.45 19.85 -14.35
CA MET A 21 16.09 18.60 -13.67
C MET A 21 17.11 18.16 -12.61
N GLY A 22 18.30 18.75 -12.61
CA GLY A 22 19.34 18.53 -11.60
C GLY A 22 19.39 19.61 -10.52
N VAL A 23 18.46 20.57 -10.53
CA VAL A 23 18.37 21.62 -9.51
C VAL A 23 17.41 21.20 -8.42
N PHE A 24 17.93 21.01 -7.21
CA PHE A 24 17.18 20.54 -6.06
C PHE A 24 17.16 21.60 -4.95
N PRO A 25 16.19 21.53 -4.03
CA PRO A 25 16.18 22.39 -2.86
C PRO A 25 17.46 22.27 -2.03
N VAL A 26 17.85 23.34 -1.38
CA VAL A 26 18.99 23.33 -0.45
C VAL A 26 18.75 22.32 0.67
N GLY A 27 19.74 21.45 0.93
CA GLY A 27 19.60 20.39 1.92
C GLY A 27 18.94 19.11 1.40
N ALA A 28 18.61 19.05 0.12
CA ALA A 28 18.10 17.83 -0.49
C ALA A 28 19.25 16.79 -0.67
N GLU A 29 18.91 15.54 -0.51
CA GLU A 29 19.77 14.38 -0.78
C GLU A 29 19.27 13.64 -2.02
N ILE A 30 20.18 13.08 -2.80
CA ILE A 30 19.87 12.40 -4.05
C ILE A 30 19.24 11.03 -3.80
N VAL A 31 18.13 10.78 -4.49
CA VAL A 31 17.53 9.44 -4.64
C VAL A 31 17.90 8.91 -6.01
N PRO A 32 18.74 7.87 -6.11
CA PRO A 32 19.25 7.38 -7.38
C PRO A 32 18.13 6.78 -8.24
N ASN A 33 18.16 7.08 -9.54
CA ASN A 33 17.26 6.47 -10.51
C ASN A 33 18.05 5.52 -11.43
N PRO A 34 17.89 4.22 -11.28
CA PRO A 34 18.65 3.24 -12.06
C PRO A 34 18.21 3.21 -13.54
N TYR A 35 17.00 3.67 -13.86
CA TYR A 35 16.42 3.58 -15.20
C TYR A 35 17.04 4.56 -16.20
N ASN A 36 17.07 5.85 -15.89
CA ASN A 36 17.51 6.89 -16.81
C ASN A 36 18.55 7.87 -16.24
N LYS A 37 18.99 7.65 -15.00
CA LYS A 37 19.98 8.46 -14.27
C LYS A 37 19.50 9.89 -13.93
N ILE A 38 18.25 10.24 -14.20
CA ILE A 38 17.65 11.50 -13.73
C ILE A 38 17.15 11.23 -12.30
N PRO A 39 17.82 11.75 -11.27
CA PRO A 39 17.53 11.37 -9.90
C PRO A 39 16.26 12.00 -9.39
N GLY A 40 15.69 11.39 -8.34
CA GLY A 40 14.80 12.06 -7.42
C GLY A 40 15.59 12.73 -6.28
N PHE A 41 14.89 13.22 -5.30
CA PHE A 41 15.52 13.79 -4.12
C PHE A 41 14.69 13.51 -2.87
N PHE A 42 15.39 13.56 -1.75
CA PHE A 42 14.83 13.45 -0.43
C PHE A 42 15.14 14.72 0.35
N ILE A 43 14.16 15.26 1.04
CA ILE A 43 14.34 16.41 1.92
C ILE A 43 13.42 16.28 3.13
N GLN A 44 13.97 16.43 4.33
CA GLN A 44 13.28 16.11 5.58
C GLN A 44 12.72 14.67 5.52
N ASP A 45 11.43 14.45 5.73
CA ASP A 45 10.83 13.12 5.64
C ASP A 45 10.02 12.91 4.33
N HIS A 46 10.37 13.64 3.29
CA HIS A 46 9.68 13.58 2.01
C HIS A 46 10.61 13.10 0.90
N THR A 47 10.16 12.12 0.15
CA THR A 47 10.85 11.60 -1.05
C THR A 47 10.10 12.01 -2.30
N PHE A 48 10.81 12.61 -3.24
CA PHE A 48 10.29 13.07 -4.53
C PHE A 48 10.88 12.22 -5.65
N MET A 49 10.03 11.63 -6.47
CA MET A 49 10.43 10.75 -7.56
C MET A 49 9.47 10.87 -8.74
N PRO A 50 9.89 10.47 -9.97
CA PRO A 50 9.00 10.44 -11.13
C PRO A 50 7.80 9.52 -10.92
N GLY A 51 6.62 9.91 -11.43
CA GLY A 51 5.39 9.13 -11.29
C GLY A 51 5.30 7.88 -12.19
N PHE A 52 6.33 7.56 -12.97
CA PHE A 52 6.34 6.35 -13.80
C PHE A 52 6.77 5.12 -12.98
N PRO A 53 5.94 4.05 -12.87
CA PRO A 53 6.22 2.88 -12.04
C PRO A 53 7.59 2.25 -12.27
N VAL A 54 8.03 2.16 -13.52
CA VAL A 54 9.35 1.60 -13.89
C VAL A 54 10.53 2.37 -13.29
N MET A 55 10.35 3.64 -12.94
CA MET A 55 11.33 4.47 -12.24
C MET A 55 11.02 4.55 -10.74
N ALA A 56 9.77 4.80 -10.39
CA ALA A 56 9.36 5.04 -9.00
C ALA A 56 9.58 3.83 -8.10
N TRP A 57 9.28 2.62 -8.54
CA TRP A 57 9.41 1.42 -7.72
C TRP A 57 10.84 1.14 -7.26
N PRO A 58 11.86 1.05 -8.15
CA PRO A 58 13.23 0.82 -7.70
C PRO A 58 13.80 2.01 -6.90
N MET A 59 13.32 3.22 -7.13
CA MET A 59 13.71 4.38 -6.32
C MET A 59 13.08 4.34 -4.92
N MET A 60 11.83 3.89 -4.81
CA MET A 60 11.17 3.67 -3.53
C MET A 60 11.85 2.56 -2.74
N GLU A 61 12.12 1.42 -3.38
CA GLU A 61 12.84 0.30 -2.76
C GLU A 61 14.18 0.77 -2.19
N TRP A 62 14.98 1.46 -3.00
CA TRP A 62 16.24 2.03 -2.54
C TRP A 62 16.05 3.00 -1.34
N THR A 63 15.04 3.85 -1.38
CA THR A 63 14.75 4.78 -0.28
C THR A 63 14.41 4.05 1.01
N LEU A 64 13.56 3.01 0.92
CA LEU A 64 13.19 2.20 2.07
C LEU A 64 14.40 1.47 2.66
N ASP A 65 15.23 0.87 1.82
CA ASP A 65 16.42 0.13 2.26
C ASP A 65 17.50 1.06 2.84
N ALA A 66 17.77 2.17 2.19
CA ALA A 66 18.82 3.07 2.61
C ALA A 66 18.49 3.88 3.88
N ARG A 67 17.20 4.25 4.07
CA ARG A 67 16.81 5.18 5.14
C ARG A 67 15.97 4.56 6.23
N TYR A 68 15.24 3.48 5.92
CA TYR A 68 14.25 2.88 6.82
C TYR A 68 14.54 1.41 7.12
N SER A 69 15.73 0.90 6.76
CA SER A 69 16.12 -0.49 7.04
C SER A 69 15.96 -0.88 8.52
N GLN A 70 16.18 0.07 9.44
CA GLN A 70 15.95 -0.14 10.87
C GLN A 70 14.47 -0.41 11.23
N LEU A 71 13.54 -0.13 10.34
CA LEU A 71 12.10 -0.40 10.52
C LEU A 71 11.68 -1.72 9.90
N HIS A 72 12.50 -2.31 9.03
CA HIS A 72 12.21 -3.56 8.35
C HIS A 72 12.11 -4.71 9.37
N HIS A 73 11.09 -5.52 9.21
CA HIS A 73 10.88 -6.77 9.96
C HIS A 73 10.85 -6.66 11.49
N LYS A 74 10.74 -5.47 12.07
CA LYS A 74 10.68 -5.31 13.54
C LYS A 74 9.45 -5.96 14.17
N GLN A 75 8.36 -6.01 13.43
CA GLN A 75 7.15 -6.72 13.85
C GLN A 75 6.59 -7.49 12.66
N ARG A 76 6.53 -8.81 12.79
CA ARG A 76 5.82 -9.63 11.81
C ARG A 76 4.34 -9.32 11.92
N ARG A 77 3.78 -8.76 10.86
CA ARG A 77 2.34 -8.51 10.74
C ARG A 77 1.79 -9.35 9.60
N VAL A 78 0.60 -9.85 9.81
CA VAL A 78 -0.17 -10.59 8.81
C VAL A 78 -1.47 -9.86 8.52
N GLU A 79 -2.01 -10.13 7.36
CA GLU A 79 -3.36 -9.73 6.97
C GLU A 79 -4.11 -11.00 6.56
N HIS A 80 -5.28 -11.21 7.15
CA HIS A 80 -6.18 -12.30 6.84
C HIS A 80 -7.58 -11.77 6.67
N SER A 81 -8.29 -12.28 5.67
CA SER A 81 -9.67 -11.91 5.42
C SER A 81 -10.52 -13.09 4.95
N PHE A 82 -11.83 -12.86 4.90
CA PHE A 82 -12.79 -13.77 4.31
C PHE A 82 -13.97 -12.99 3.73
N LEU A 83 -14.61 -13.56 2.73
CA LEU A 83 -15.81 -12.97 2.14
C LEU A 83 -17.05 -13.35 2.94
N VAL A 84 -17.93 -12.39 3.16
CA VAL A 84 -19.25 -12.61 3.75
C VAL A 84 -20.33 -12.03 2.85
N PHE A 85 -21.37 -12.82 2.62
CA PHE A 85 -22.51 -12.50 1.79
C PHE A 85 -23.74 -12.24 2.67
N LYS A 86 -24.73 -11.51 2.15
CA LYS A 86 -26.03 -11.24 2.80
C LYS A 86 -25.93 -10.52 4.15
N LEU A 87 -24.80 -9.91 4.47
CA LEU A 87 -24.60 -9.15 5.70
C LEU A 87 -24.38 -7.67 5.37
N PRO A 88 -25.27 -6.75 5.80
CA PRO A 88 -25.02 -5.33 5.68
C PRO A 88 -23.86 -4.89 6.57
N GLU A 89 -22.99 -4.01 6.05
CA GLU A 89 -21.83 -3.49 6.77
C GLU A 89 -22.20 -2.86 8.11
N SER A 90 -23.31 -2.11 8.15
CA SER A 90 -23.79 -1.47 9.38
C SER A 90 -24.09 -2.45 10.52
N ARG A 91 -24.37 -3.72 10.22
CA ARG A 91 -24.62 -4.76 11.24
C ARG A 91 -23.35 -5.31 11.84
N ILE A 92 -22.26 -5.39 11.06
CA ILE A 92 -20.99 -5.95 11.54
C ILE A 92 -20.10 -4.90 12.23
N THR A 93 -20.33 -3.61 12.00
CA THR A 93 -19.54 -2.52 12.57
C THR A 93 -19.33 -2.65 14.10
N PRO A 94 -20.34 -2.94 14.92
CA PRO A 94 -20.13 -3.12 16.36
C PRO A 94 -19.18 -4.27 16.71
N ALA A 95 -19.16 -5.34 15.90
CA ALA A 95 -18.24 -6.46 16.11
C ALA A 95 -16.80 -6.09 15.74
N LEU A 96 -16.59 -5.23 14.72
CA LEU A 96 -15.27 -4.70 14.38
C LEU A 96 -14.72 -3.83 15.51
N GLU A 97 -15.54 -2.95 16.08
CA GLU A 97 -15.16 -2.11 17.23
C GLU A 97 -14.83 -2.94 18.46
N GLU A 98 -15.66 -3.95 18.78
CA GLU A 98 -15.41 -4.87 19.88
C GLU A 98 -14.13 -5.67 19.68
N LEU A 99 -13.84 -6.11 18.46
CA LEU A 99 -12.62 -6.81 18.09
C LEU A 99 -11.38 -5.95 18.37
N GLU A 100 -11.35 -4.70 17.91
CA GLU A 100 -10.21 -3.80 18.14
C GLU A 100 -10.01 -3.46 19.62
N ARG A 101 -11.09 -3.39 20.38
CA ARG A 101 -11.04 -3.23 21.84
C ARG A 101 -10.48 -4.46 22.55
N ARG A 102 -10.82 -5.66 22.08
CA ARG A 102 -10.44 -6.94 22.67
C ARG A 102 -9.00 -7.34 22.37
N TRP A 103 -8.52 -6.99 21.18
CA TRP A 103 -7.14 -7.24 20.74
C TRP A 103 -6.44 -5.94 20.38
N PRO A 104 -5.90 -5.20 21.37
CA PRO A 104 -5.13 -4.00 21.12
C PRO A 104 -3.94 -4.29 20.19
N GLY A 105 -3.81 -3.54 19.08
CA GLY A 105 -2.78 -3.76 18.05
C GLY A 105 -3.24 -4.55 16.83
N ILE A 106 -4.42 -5.19 16.87
CA ILE A 106 -5.11 -5.69 15.70
C ILE A 106 -5.96 -4.55 15.11
N LYS A 107 -5.93 -4.44 13.78
CA LYS A 107 -6.81 -3.56 13.01
C LYS A 107 -7.78 -4.40 12.21
N ALA A 108 -9.08 -4.15 12.38
CA ALA A 108 -10.13 -4.74 11.57
C ALA A 108 -10.41 -3.88 10.34
N PHE A 109 -10.88 -4.51 9.28
CA PHE A 109 -11.34 -3.80 8.08
C PHE A 109 -12.58 -4.47 7.48
N SER A 110 -13.33 -3.67 6.74
CA SER A 110 -14.53 -4.04 6.01
C SER A 110 -14.50 -3.37 4.64
N LEU A 111 -14.51 -4.16 3.58
CA LEU A 111 -14.45 -3.68 2.20
C LEU A 111 -15.66 -4.18 1.41
N PRO A 112 -16.75 -3.39 1.34
CA PRO A 112 -17.91 -3.75 0.54
C PRO A 112 -17.60 -3.81 -0.95
N SER A 113 -18.14 -4.82 -1.62
CA SER A 113 -18.02 -5.01 -3.07
C SER A 113 -19.33 -5.47 -3.66
N MET A 114 -19.62 -4.99 -4.87
CA MET A 114 -20.78 -5.49 -5.65
C MET A 114 -20.50 -6.86 -6.29
N GLY A 115 -19.22 -7.30 -6.28
CA GLY A 115 -18.75 -8.54 -6.90
C GLY A 115 -18.79 -8.49 -8.42
N GLU A 116 -17.76 -9.03 -9.07
CA GLU A 116 -17.68 -9.12 -10.53
C GLU A 116 -18.79 -10.01 -11.13
N THR A 117 -19.29 -10.97 -10.36
CA THR A 117 -20.35 -11.91 -10.73
C THR A 117 -21.76 -11.47 -10.29
N GLY A 118 -21.91 -10.23 -9.77
CA GLY A 118 -23.19 -9.69 -9.32
C GLY A 118 -23.65 -10.22 -7.94
N HIS A 119 -22.77 -10.82 -7.16
CA HIS A 119 -23.05 -11.20 -5.77
C HIS A 119 -22.42 -10.19 -4.80
N PRO A 120 -23.21 -9.23 -4.27
CA PRO A 120 -22.70 -8.29 -3.26
C PRO A 120 -22.16 -9.04 -2.04
N HIS A 121 -20.96 -8.62 -1.61
CA HIS A 121 -20.30 -9.20 -0.45
C HIS A 121 -19.46 -8.14 0.28
N ILE A 122 -18.97 -8.50 1.44
CA ILE A 122 -18.00 -7.73 2.19
C ILE A 122 -16.76 -8.59 2.37
N ASP A 123 -15.59 -8.06 2.06
CA ASP A 123 -14.34 -8.65 2.47
C ASP A 123 -14.04 -8.15 3.90
N LEU A 124 -14.17 -9.04 4.86
CA LEU A 124 -13.92 -8.77 6.28
C LEU A 124 -12.56 -9.33 6.67
N GLY A 125 -11.75 -8.52 7.32
CA GLY A 125 -10.42 -9.00 7.68
C GLY A 125 -9.79 -8.26 8.85
N VAL A 126 -8.60 -8.74 9.19
CA VAL A 126 -7.78 -8.25 10.29
C VAL A 126 -6.33 -8.13 9.88
N LYS A 127 -5.63 -7.15 10.46
CA LYS A 127 -4.19 -6.93 10.29
C LYS A 127 -3.53 -6.83 11.66
N GLY A 128 -2.45 -7.56 11.86
CA GLY A 128 -1.71 -7.44 13.12
C GLY A 128 -0.70 -8.56 13.35
N GLU A 129 -0.36 -8.77 14.61
CA GLU A 129 0.52 -9.86 15.04
C GLU A 129 -0.13 -11.23 14.72
N PRO A 130 0.63 -12.23 14.21
CA PRO A 130 0.05 -13.46 13.65
C PRO A 130 -0.90 -14.22 14.58
N GLU A 131 -0.53 -14.44 15.84
CA GLU A 131 -1.34 -15.22 16.77
C GLU A 131 -2.62 -14.48 17.17
N ALA A 132 -2.49 -13.19 17.48
CA ALA A 132 -3.63 -12.35 17.82
C ALA A 132 -4.56 -12.14 16.60
N ALA A 133 -4.00 -12.03 15.40
CA ALA A 133 -4.78 -11.90 14.16
C ALA A 133 -5.59 -13.17 13.87
N ALA A 134 -5.03 -14.35 14.11
CA ALA A 134 -5.77 -15.60 13.93
C ALA A 134 -6.97 -15.70 14.88
N LEU A 135 -6.79 -15.39 16.16
CA LEU A 135 -7.87 -15.39 17.16
C LEU A 135 -8.95 -14.34 16.85
N ALA A 136 -8.51 -13.15 16.46
CA ALA A 136 -9.42 -12.06 16.09
C ALA A 136 -10.23 -12.38 14.82
N LEU A 137 -9.62 -13.05 13.85
CA LEU A 137 -10.31 -13.48 12.62
C LEU A 137 -11.39 -14.51 12.93
N GLU A 138 -11.09 -15.50 13.78
CA GLU A 138 -12.09 -16.50 14.19
C GLU A 138 -13.26 -15.88 14.96
N PHE A 139 -12.99 -14.93 15.85
CA PHE A 139 -14.04 -14.15 16.50
C PHE A 139 -14.91 -13.43 15.46
N LEU A 140 -14.29 -12.70 14.53
CA LEU A 140 -15.02 -11.94 13.50
C LEU A 140 -15.87 -12.86 12.60
N ARG A 141 -15.35 -14.02 12.25
CA ARG A 141 -16.04 -15.04 11.47
C ARG A 141 -17.29 -15.57 12.23
N GLY A 142 -17.13 -15.86 13.52
CA GLY A 142 -18.24 -16.29 14.38
C GLY A 142 -19.34 -15.23 14.48
N GLU A 143 -18.96 -13.95 14.66
CA GLU A 143 -19.92 -12.85 14.73
C GLU A 143 -20.66 -12.63 13.39
N ALA A 144 -19.94 -12.72 12.26
CA ALA A 144 -20.57 -12.60 10.96
C ALA A 144 -21.64 -13.68 10.71
N ILE A 145 -21.34 -14.94 11.08
CA ILE A 145 -22.30 -16.05 10.98
C ILE A 145 -23.47 -15.84 11.95
N ARG A 146 -23.21 -15.45 13.19
CA ARG A 146 -24.24 -15.19 14.22
C ARG A 146 -25.24 -14.09 13.76
N MET A 147 -24.74 -13.12 13.01
CA MET A 147 -25.55 -12.04 12.45
C MET A 147 -26.27 -12.40 11.15
N GLY A 148 -26.15 -13.65 10.66
CA GLY A 148 -26.81 -14.16 9.46
C GLY A 148 -26.02 -14.00 8.17
N GLY A 149 -24.73 -13.70 8.28
CA GLY A 149 -23.82 -13.71 7.14
C GLY A 149 -23.53 -15.12 6.63
N GLU A 150 -23.37 -15.27 5.33
CA GLU A 150 -23.01 -16.52 4.66
C GLU A 150 -21.57 -16.42 4.16
N LEU A 151 -20.74 -17.45 4.43
CA LEU A 151 -19.34 -17.46 4.02
C LEU A 151 -19.11 -18.00 2.59
N ASN A 152 -20.15 -18.56 1.99
CA ASN A 152 -20.13 -19.03 0.60
C ASN A 152 -21.05 -18.17 -0.25
N PRO A 153 -20.72 -17.96 -1.54
CA PRO A 153 -21.63 -17.26 -2.44
C PRO A 153 -23.00 -17.97 -2.50
N PRO A 154 -24.09 -17.21 -2.61
CA PRO A 154 -25.43 -17.79 -2.77
C PRO A 154 -25.45 -18.73 -3.97
N GLN A 155 -25.96 -19.94 -3.78
CA GLN A 155 -26.23 -20.85 -4.90
C GLN A 155 -27.35 -20.26 -5.76
N LYS A 156 -27.21 -20.33 -7.08
CA LYS A 156 -28.22 -19.89 -8.04
C LYS A 156 -29.46 -20.79 -7.99
#